data_2c5e4fb14e29f528ecc36bcb387b55ad
#
_entry.id   2c5e4fb14e29f528ecc36bcb387b55ad
#
_cell.length_a   1.000
_cell.length_b   1.000
_cell.length_c   1.000
_cell.angle_alpha   90.00
_cell.angle_beta   90.00
_cell.angle_gamma   90.00
#
_symmetry.space_group_name_H-M   'P 1'
#
loop_
_entity.id
_entity.type
_entity.pdbx_description
1 polymer ?
#
loop_
_entity_poly.entity_id
_entity_poly.type
_entity_poly.pdbx_seq_one_letter_code
_entity_poly.pdbx_strand_id
1 'polypeptide(L)'
;YPDPKTGDLCEQPIASEVEQTVLNAAETLAKMGAEIIEDVPLPNTRYGIPVYFVVSRVEAASNLHRYDGVKYGYRYPDPVTGLRDLYRRSRGGGFGLQPKLRILMGMYVSAEQYEKGYYEKALRVRTIIRSDFDRIFNPQGEYVLDGLLTATTPTTAFELNALYGDSVLMQYADLLTVPANLA
;
A
#
# COMPACT_ATOMS: atom_id res chain seq x y z
N TYR A 1 -1.35 10.83 -6.74
CA TYR A 1 -2.66 10.32 -7.17
C TYR A 1 -3.21 11.28 -8.22
N PRO A 2 -3.62 10.84 -9.37
CA PRO A 2 -4.22 11.74 -10.34
C PRO A 2 -5.54 12.27 -9.79
N ASP A 3 -5.71 13.58 -9.79
CA ASP A 3 -7.00 14.20 -9.55
C ASP A 3 -8.00 13.62 -10.55
N PRO A 4 -9.11 13.02 -10.11
CA PRO A 4 -10.07 12.40 -11.01
C PRO A 4 -10.72 13.39 -11.99
N LYS A 5 -10.58 14.70 -11.78
CA LYS A 5 -11.14 15.75 -12.64
C LYS A 5 -10.11 16.31 -13.63
N THR A 6 -8.85 16.45 -13.24
CA THR A 6 -7.80 17.09 -14.05
C THR A 6 -6.77 16.10 -14.58
N GLY A 7 -6.65 14.91 -13.98
CA GLY A 7 -5.59 13.94 -14.29
C GLY A 7 -4.22 14.33 -13.74
N ASP A 8 -4.09 15.49 -13.11
CA ASP A 8 -2.84 15.95 -12.52
C ASP A 8 -2.54 15.18 -11.23
N LEU A 9 -1.27 14.96 -10.95
CA LEU A 9 -0.85 14.37 -9.68
C LEU A 9 -1.13 15.37 -8.57
N CYS A 10 -2.09 15.09 -7.70
CA CYS A 10 -2.29 15.87 -6.50
C CYS A 10 -1.06 15.75 -5.60
N GLU A 11 -0.31 16.82 -5.52
CA GLU A 11 0.66 17.02 -4.46
C GLU A 11 -0.11 17.37 -3.20
N GLN A 12 -0.31 16.42 -2.31
CA GLN A 12 -0.77 16.75 -0.97
C GLN A 12 0.44 17.17 -0.15
N PRO A 13 0.49 18.42 0.33
CA PRO A 13 1.58 18.87 1.18
C PRO A 13 1.58 18.06 2.48
N ILE A 14 2.76 17.70 2.95
CA ILE A 14 2.95 17.20 4.30
C ILE A 14 2.59 18.33 5.27
N ALA A 15 1.85 18.02 6.33
CA ALA A 15 1.53 19.00 7.34
C ALA A 15 2.82 19.56 7.97
N SER A 16 2.89 20.87 8.13
CA SER A 16 4.10 21.56 8.60
C SER A 16 4.63 21.03 9.95
N GLU A 17 3.74 20.60 10.83
CA GLU A 17 4.12 19.98 12.11
C GLU A 17 4.80 18.61 11.94
N VAL A 18 4.39 17.83 10.94
CA VAL A 18 5.03 16.56 10.59
C VAL A 18 6.38 16.80 9.95
N GLU A 19 6.45 17.72 8.98
CA GLU A 19 7.69 18.13 8.32
C GLU A 19 8.72 18.62 9.35
N GLN A 20 8.33 19.55 10.23
CA GLN A 20 9.22 20.05 11.26
C GLN A 20 9.70 18.97 12.22
N THR A 21 8.86 17.99 12.54
CA THR A 21 9.25 16.87 13.40
C THR A 21 10.33 16.01 12.75
N VAL A 22 10.22 15.75 11.44
CA VAL A 22 11.22 14.99 10.68
C VAL A 22 12.53 15.77 10.60
N LEU A 23 12.48 17.07 10.32
CA LEU A 23 13.67 17.93 10.28
C LEU A 23 14.39 17.98 11.65
N ASN A 24 13.65 18.12 12.74
CA ASN A 24 14.20 18.09 14.09
C ASN A 24 14.86 16.74 14.43
N ALA A 25 14.29 15.64 13.92
CA ALA A 25 14.89 14.31 14.06
C ALA A 25 16.23 14.22 13.29
N ALA A 26 16.26 14.74 12.05
CA ALA A 26 17.47 14.79 11.23
C ALA A 26 18.57 15.62 11.91
N GLU A 27 18.23 16.81 12.44
CA GLU A 27 19.19 17.62 13.23
C GLU A 27 19.72 16.88 14.45
N THR A 28 18.85 16.12 15.13
CA THR A 28 19.27 15.34 16.31
C THR A 28 20.25 14.25 15.90
N LEU A 29 19.99 13.54 14.82
CA LEU A 29 20.91 12.54 14.28
C LEU A 29 22.25 13.16 13.86
N ALA A 30 22.22 14.33 13.21
CA ALA A 30 23.45 15.06 12.86
C ALA A 30 24.29 15.41 14.11
N LYS A 31 23.66 15.89 15.20
CA LYS A 31 24.34 16.15 16.46
C LYS A 31 24.93 14.90 17.11
N MET A 32 24.37 13.73 16.81
CA MET A 32 24.89 12.43 17.26
C MET A 32 25.99 11.87 16.34
N GLY A 33 26.36 12.57 15.29
CA GLY A 33 27.44 12.22 14.38
C GLY A 33 27.02 11.56 13.06
N ALA A 34 25.73 11.54 12.74
CA ALA A 34 25.27 11.10 11.43
C ALA A 34 25.54 12.19 10.38
N GLU A 35 25.94 11.77 9.18
CA GLU A 35 25.97 12.63 8.00
C GLU A 35 24.56 12.64 7.37
N ILE A 36 23.99 13.82 7.20
CA ILE A 36 22.66 13.99 6.62
C ILE A 36 22.81 14.42 5.16
N ILE A 37 22.24 13.62 4.27
CA ILE A 37 22.15 13.91 2.83
C ILE A 37 20.69 14.21 2.51
N GLU A 38 20.40 15.43 2.11
CA GLU A 38 19.05 15.89 1.77
C GLU A 38 18.77 15.67 0.27
N ASP A 39 17.49 15.77 -0.11
CA ASP A 39 17.01 15.74 -1.50
C ASP A 39 17.42 14.50 -2.31
N VAL A 40 17.50 13.34 -1.67
CA VAL A 40 17.79 12.08 -2.36
C VAL A 40 16.62 11.69 -3.26
N PRO A 41 16.78 11.66 -4.60
CA PRO A 41 15.66 11.48 -5.51
C PRO A 41 15.18 10.02 -5.55
N LEU A 42 13.87 9.84 -5.33
CA LEU A 42 13.13 8.59 -5.49
C LEU A 42 11.96 8.80 -6.48
N PRO A 43 12.23 9.06 -7.77
CA PRO A 43 11.24 9.59 -8.72
C PRO A 43 10.07 8.64 -8.99
N ASN A 44 10.23 7.33 -8.76
CA ASN A 44 9.21 6.34 -9.06
C ASN A 44 8.29 6.02 -7.88
N THR A 45 8.54 6.57 -6.70
CA THR A 45 7.67 6.38 -5.50
C THR A 45 6.24 6.88 -5.72
N ARG A 46 6.05 7.86 -6.61
CA ARG A 46 4.72 8.35 -7.05
C ARG A 46 3.79 7.28 -7.59
N TYR A 47 4.34 6.17 -8.07
CA TYR A 47 3.56 5.02 -8.57
C TYR A 47 3.22 4.02 -7.46
N GLY A 48 3.64 4.26 -6.22
CA GLY A 48 3.46 3.33 -5.09
C GLY A 48 2.01 2.94 -4.87
N ILE A 49 1.11 3.90 -4.68
CA ILE A 49 -0.30 3.64 -4.41
C ILE A 49 -0.98 2.82 -5.52
N PRO A 50 -0.93 3.20 -6.82
CA PRO A 50 -1.51 2.39 -7.89
C PRO A 50 -0.96 0.96 -7.95
N VAL A 51 0.34 0.79 -7.80
CA VAL A 51 1.00 -0.53 -7.80
C VAL A 51 0.54 -1.37 -6.61
N TYR A 52 0.56 -0.78 -5.41
CA TYR A 52 0.06 -1.43 -4.19
C TYR A 52 -1.39 -1.90 -4.36
N PHE A 53 -2.24 -1.07 -4.95
CA PHE A 53 -3.64 -1.41 -5.18
C PHE A 53 -3.81 -2.69 -6.00
N VAL A 54 -3.05 -2.84 -7.07
CA VAL A 54 -3.14 -4.03 -7.92
C VAL A 54 -2.52 -5.24 -7.21
N VAL A 55 -1.27 -5.14 -6.78
CA VAL A 55 -0.51 -6.26 -6.21
C VAL A 55 -1.18 -6.78 -4.93
N SER A 56 -1.51 -5.89 -3.99
CA SER A 56 -2.10 -6.30 -2.71
C SER A 56 -3.48 -6.97 -2.87
N ARG A 57 -4.28 -6.58 -3.88
CA ARG A 57 -5.58 -7.20 -4.12
C ARG A 57 -5.45 -8.60 -4.69
N VAL A 58 -4.49 -8.83 -5.59
CA VAL A 58 -4.21 -10.17 -6.12
C VAL A 58 -3.72 -11.08 -5.00
N GLU A 59 -2.77 -10.62 -4.19
CA GLU A 59 -2.28 -11.38 -3.03
C GLU A 59 -3.38 -11.63 -2.00
N ALA A 60 -4.21 -10.62 -1.68
CA ALA A 60 -5.33 -10.79 -0.77
C ALA A 60 -6.35 -11.80 -1.29
N ALA A 61 -6.70 -11.75 -2.58
CA ALA A 61 -7.61 -12.73 -3.19
C ALA A 61 -7.07 -14.16 -3.04
N SER A 62 -5.79 -14.36 -3.32
CA SER A 62 -5.12 -15.65 -3.16
C SER A 62 -5.05 -16.11 -1.70
N ASN A 63 -4.55 -15.25 -0.81
CA ASN A 63 -4.34 -15.59 0.59
C ASN A 63 -5.65 -15.80 1.38
N LEU A 64 -6.68 -15.01 1.11
CA LEU A 64 -7.99 -15.15 1.76
C LEU A 64 -8.81 -16.33 1.22
N HIS A 65 -8.35 -16.99 0.17
CA HIS A 65 -9.01 -18.17 -0.38
C HIS A 65 -9.08 -19.34 0.63
N ARG A 66 -8.07 -19.45 1.50
CA ARG A 66 -7.99 -20.50 2.53
C ARG A 66 -9.06 -20.44 3.62
N TYR A 67 -9.73 -19.30 3.81
CA TYR A 67 -10.79 -19.14 4.80
C TYR A 67 -12.13 -19.62 4.24
N ASP A 68 -12.30 -20.92 4.22
CA ASP A 68 -13.42 -21.65 3.60
C ASP A 68 -14.50 -22.10 4.59
N GLY A 69 -14.22 -21.99 5.91
CA GLY A 69 -15.11 -22.48 6.98
C GLY A 69 -15.01 -23.99 7.21
N VAL A 70 -14.07 -24.67 6.56
CA VAL A 70 -13.77 -26.10 6.81
C VAL A 70 -12.50 -26.24 7.63
N LYS A 71 -11.38 -25.76 7.12
CA LYS A 71 -10.07 -25.79 7.78
C LYS A 71 -9.80 -24.53 8.60
N TYR A 72 -10.19 -23.37 8.07
CA TYR A 72 -9.87 -22.06 8.66
C TYR A 72 -11.06 -21.11 8.63
N GLY A 73 -11.05 -20.18 9.58
CA GLY A 73 -11.93 -19.05 9.64
C GLY A 73 -13.34 -19.39 10.18
N TYR A 74 -14.23 -18.43 9.99
CA TYR A 74 -15.63 -18.54 10.41
C TYR A 74 -16.33 -19.65 9.64
N ARG A 75 -17.01 -20.54 10.36
CA ARG A 75 -17.91 -21.59 9.82
C ARG A 75 -19.35 -21.18 10.05
N TYR A 76 -20.17 -21.23 9.02
CA TYR A 76 -21.60 -21.00 9.13
C TYR A 76 -22.23 -22.07 10.05
N PRO A 77 -23.00 -21.65 11.10
CA PRO A 77 -23.42 -22.57 12.16
C PRO A 77 -24.61 -23.47 11.79
N ASP A 78 -25.49 -23.00 10.89
CA ASP A 78 -26.73 -23.72 10.58
C ASP A 78 -26.51 -24.83 9.53
N PRO A 79 -27.46 -25.76 9.38
CA PRO A 79 -27.43 -26.81 8.35
C PRO A 79 -27.29 -26.24 6.95
N VAL A 80 -26.48 -26.91 6.13
CA VAL A 80 -26.18 -26.53 4.74
C VAL A 80 -26.47 -27.70 3.79
N THR A 81 -26.78 -27.39 2.54
CA THR A 81 -27.14 -28.40 1.53
C THR A 81 -25.93 -29.09 0.87
N GLY A 82 -24.71 -28.73 1.29
CA GLY A 82 -23.48 -29.32 0.80
C GLY A 82 -22.27 -28.38 0.90
N LEU A 83 -21.13 -28.84 0.45
CA LEU A 83 -19.84 -28.13 0.59
C LEU A 83 -19.85 -26.75 -0.05
N ARG A 84 -20.44 -26.62 -1.25
CA ARG A 84 -20.55 -25.34 -1.95
C ARG A 84 -21.41 -24.32 -1.19
N ASP A 85 -22.50 -24.76 -0.59
CA ASP A 85 -23.38 -23.92 0.23
C ASP A 85 -22.69 -23.50 1.53
N LEU A 86 -21.95 -24.45 2.17
CA LEU A 86 -21.11 -24.14 3.33
C LEU A 86 -20.09 -23.03 3.00
N TYR A 87 -19.34 -23.16 1.91
CA TYR A 87 -18.37 -22.13 1.52
C TYR A 87 -19.02 -20.78 1.26
N ARG A 88 -20.12 -20.76 0.52
CA ARG A 88 -20.84 -19.54 0.21
C ARG A 88 -21.31 -18.81 1.46
N ARG A 89 -21.94 -19.55 2.40
CA ARG A 89 -22.47 -18.98 3.64
C ARG A 89 -21.37 -18.58 4.62
N SER A 90 -20.35 -19.41 4.78
CA SER A 90 -19.22 -19.11 5.67
C SER A 90 -18.44 -17.88 5.19
N ARG A 91 -18.08 -17.80 3.92
CA ARG A 91 -17.38 -16.65 3.36
C ARG A 91 -18.26 -15.41 3.28
N GLY A 92 -19.53 -15.60 2.95
CA GLY A 92 -20.53 -14.52 2.88
C GLY A 92 -20.78 -13.86 4.23
N GLY A 93 -20.87 -14.63 5.31
CA GLY A 93 -21.06 -14.15 6.68
C GLY A 93 -19.76 -13.72 7.38
N GLY A 94 -18.65 -14.45 7.11
CA GLY A 94 -17.38 -14.23 7.80
C GLY A 94 -16.57 -13.05 7.29
N PHE A 95 -16.70 -12.69 6.02
CA PHE A 95 -16.01 -11.51 5.45
C PHE A 95 -16.89 -10.27 5.46
N GLY A 96 -16.38 -9.17 6.00
CA GLY A 96 -16.97 -7.85 5.85
C GLY A 96 -16.85 -7.30 4.41
N LEU A 97 -17.35 -6.10 4.19
CA LEU A 97 -17.39 -5.47 2.87
C LEU A 97 -15.99 -5.30 2.27
N GLN A 98 -15.04 -4.76 3.03
CA GLN A 98 -13.70 -4.44 2.53
C GLN A 98 -12.92 -5.68 2.06
N PRO A 99 -12.82 -6.79 2.83
CA PRO A 99 -12.23 -8.02 2.34
C PRO A 99 -12.91 -8.57 1.08
N LYS A 100 -14.25 -8.52 1.00
CA LYS A 100 -14.99 -8.95 -0.21
C LYS A 100 -14.60 -8.12 -1.43
N LEU A 101 -14.55 -6.80 -1.30
CA LEU A 101 -14.12 -5.91 -2.39
C LEU A 101 -12.67 -6.20 -2.82
N ARG A 102 -11.76 -6.39 -1.87
CA ARG A 102 -10.36 -6.74 -2.19
C ARG A 102 -10.26 -8.06 -2.95
N ILE A 103 -11.01 -9.09 -2.54
CA ILE A 103 -11.06 -10.38 -3.23
C ILE A 103 -11.60 -10.21 -4.66
N LEU A 104 -12.72 -9.51 -4.83
CA LEU A 104 -13.33 -9.29 -6.14
C LEU A 104 -12.40 -8.52 -7.09
N MET A 105 -11.79 -7.45 -6.59
CA MET A 105 -10.82 -6.67 -7.39
C MET A 105 -9.59 -7.50 -7.75
N GLY A 106 -9.05 -8.28 -6.80
CA GLY A 106 -7.91 -9.15 -7.05
C GLY A 106 -8.20 -10.19 -8.13
N MET A 107 -9.37 -10.84 -8.05
CA MET A 107 -9.82 -11.79 -9.08
C MET A 107 -9.99 -11.11 -10.45
N TYR A 108 -10.51 -9.89 -10.49
CA TYR A 108 -10.69 -9.15 -11.73
C TYR A 108 -9.36 -8.82 -12.42
N VAL A 109 -8.40 -8.23 -11.68
CA VAL A 109 -7.13 -7.78 -12.26
C VAL A 109 -6.15 -8.93 -12.56
N SER A 110 -6.36 -10.11 -11.97
CA SER A 110 -5.61 -11.33 -12.27
C SER A 110 -6.28 -12.26 -13.27
N ALA A 111 -7.46 -11.91 -13.77
CA ALA A 111 -8.13 -12.70 -14.82
C ALA A 111 -7.31 -12.65 -16.12
N GLU A 112 -7.22 -13.76 -16.84
CA GLU A 112 -6.39 -13.97 -18.02
C GLU A 112 -6.45 -12.81 -19.03
N GLN A 113 -7.65 -12.29 -19.25
CA GLN A 113 -7.87 -11.17 -20.19
C GLN A 113 -7.31 -9.81 -19.72
N TYR A 114 -7.04 -9.64 -18.43
CA TYR A 114 -6.60 -8.38 -17.83
C TYR A 114 -5.21 -8.45 -17.18
N GLU A 115 -4.69 -9.66 -16.93
CA GLU A 115 -3.45 -9.88 -16.18
C GLU A 115 -2.27 -9.10 -16.73
N LYS A 116 -2.06 -9.13 -18.06
CA LYS A 116 -0.96 -8.40 -18.73
C LYS A 116 -1.11 -6.88 -18.59
N GLY A 117 -2.33 -6.37 -18.64
CA GLY A 117 -2.61 -4.93 -18.56
C GLY A 117 -2.49 -4.37 -17.14
N TYR A 118 -2.78 -5.15 -16.12
CA TYR A 118 -2.82 -4.71 -14.73
C TYR A 118 -1.74 -5.38 -13.87
N TYR A 119 -1.82 -6.67 -13.65
CA TYR A 119 -0.96 -7.34 -12.67
C TYR A 119 0.51 -7.40 -13.10
N GLU A 120 0.79 -7.89 -14.30
CA GLU A 120 2.16 -7.92 -14.80
C GLU A 120 2.77 -6.52 -14.95
N LYS A 121 1.95 -5.54 -15.38
CA LYS A 121 2.40 -4.14 -15.44
C LYS A 121 2.73 -3.60 -14.06
N ALA A 122 1.91 -3.88 -13.05
CA ALA A 122 2.17 -3.47 -11.68
C ALA A 122 3.46 -4.09 -11.13
N LEU A 123 3.72 -5.37 -11.40
CA LEU A 123 4.97 -6.03 -11.01
C LEU A 123 6.20 -5.38 -11.66
N ARG A 124 6.12 -5.02 -12.94
CA ARG A 124 7.21 -4.30 -13.62
C ARG A 124 7.45 -2.93 -13.01
N VAL A 125 6.40 -2.17 -12.72
CA VAL A 125 6.53 -0.86 -12.06
C VAL A 125 7.05 -1.01 -10.63
N ARG A 126 6.64 -2.06 -9.89
CA ARG A 126 7.23 -2.41 -8.59
C ARG A 126 8.75 -2.58 -8.68
N THR A 127 9.24 -3.28 -9.71
CA THR A 127 10.70 -3.44 -9.92
C THR A 127 11.39 -2.09 -10.15
N ILE A 128 10.73 -1.15 -10.85
CA ILE A 128 11.26 0.21 -11.06
C ILE A 128 11.30 0.99 -9.73
N ILE A 129 10.25 0.89 -8.90
CA ILE A 129 10.26 1.50 -7.56
C ILE A 129 11.40 0.93 -6.73
N ARG A 130 11.55 -0.39 -6.71
CA ARG A 130 12.65 -1.06 -6.00
C ARG A 130 14.02 -0.57 -6.46
N SER A 131 14.21 -0.35 -7.75
CA SER A 131 15.50 0.12 -8.29
C SER A 131 15.89 1.52 -7.78
N ASP A 132 14.93 2.37 -7.40
CA ASP A 132 15.23 3.65 -6.73
C ASP A 132 15.89 3.40 -5.36
N PHE A 133 15.34 2.47 -4.58
CA PHE A 133 15.92 2.11 -3.27
C PHE A 133 17.25 1.39 -3.42
N ASP A 134 17.35 0.41 -4.34
CA ASP A 134 18.61 -0.30 -4.60
C ASP A 134 19.75 0.70 -4.99
N ARG A 135 19.43 1.77 -5.72
CA ARG A 135 20.39 2.80 -6.12
C ARG A 135 20.92 3.61 -4.94
N ILE A 136 20.08 4.02 -4.00
CA ILE A 136 20.49 4.86 -2.87
C ILE A 136 21.25 4.08 -1.80
N PHE A 137 20.98 2.78 -1.66
CA PHE A 137 21.66 1.89 -0.72
C PHE A 137 22.82 1.11 -1.33
N ASN A 138 23.14 1.32 -2.62
CA ASN A 138 24.23 0.60 -3.27
C ASN A 138 25.60 1.04 -2.71
N PRO A 139 26.41 0.13 -2.13
CA PRO A 139 27.73 0.47 -1.59
C PRO A 139 28.73 1.04 -2.60
N GLN A 140 28.46 0.87 -3.89
CA GLN A 140 29.26 1.42 -4.99
C GLN A 140 28.51 2.51 -5.76
N GLY A 141 27.38 2.98 -5.21
CA GLY A 141 26.52 3.99 -5.83
C GLY A 141 26.94 5.42 -5.50
N GLU A 142 26.13 6.35 -5.96
CA GLU A 142 26.34 7.79 -5.78
C GLU A 142 26.11 8.22 -4.31
N TYR A 143 25.13 7.62 -3.62
CA TYR A 143 24.69 8.07 -2.30
C TYR A 143 25.26 7.25 -1.16
N VAL A 144 25.36 5.93 -1.29
CA VAL A 144 25.89 4.99 -0.27
C VAL A 144 25.23 5.20 1.11
N LEU A 145 23.90 5.25 1.15
CA LEU A 145 23.18 5.52 2.39
C LEU A 145 23.08 4.29 3.30
N ASP A 146 23.20 4.51 4.62
CA ASP A 146 22.95 3.49 5.63
C ASP A 146 21.47 3.42 6.03
N GLY A 147 20.72 4.50 5.83
CA GLY A 147 19.30 4.61 6.18
C GLY A 147 18.59 5.74 5.47
N LEU A 148 17.28 5.69 5.46
CA LEU A 148 16.41 6.72 4.90
C LEU A 148 15.45 7.21 5.99
N LEU A 149 15.43 8.51 6.26
CA LEU A 149 14.48 9.14 7.16
C LEU A 149 13.38 9.82 6.37
N THR A 150 12.14 9.42 6.59
CA THR A 150 10.96 10.03 5.95
C THR A 150 9.82 10.20 6.95
N ALA A 151 8.85 11.06 6.65
CA ALA A 151 7.59 11.06 7.39
C ALA A 151 6.84 9.74 7.16
N THR A 152 6.16 9.25 8.18
CA THR A 152 5.35 8.03 8.10
C THR A 152 4.00 8.30 7.46
N THR A 153 3.37 9.42 7.84
CA THR A 153 2.08 9.87 7.31
C THR A 153 2.14 11.35 6.94
N PRO A 154 1.37 11.81 5.96
CA PRO A 154 1.36 13.22 5.58
C PRO A 154 0.80 14.15 6.66
N THR A 155 -0.02 13.63 7.57
CA THR A 155 -0.68 14.40 8.62
C THR A 155 -0.56 13.70 9.96
N THR A 156 -0.83 14.41 11.05
CA THR A 156 -1.08 13.81 12.38
C THR A 156 -2.38 13.04 12.40
N ALA A 157 -2.70 12.41 13.53
CA ALA A 157 -3.95 11.68 13.70
C ALA A 157 -5.16 12.59 13.41
N PHE A 158 -6.06 12.11 12.57
CA PHE A 158 -7.30 12.82 12.24
C PHE A 158 -8.39 12.58 13.29
N GLU A 159 -9.37 13.46 13.36
CA GLU A 159 -10.51 13.32 14.26
C GLU A 159 -11.32 12.07 13.95
N LEU A 160 -11.91 11.49 14.98
CA LEU A 160 -12.75 10.29 14.84
C LEU A 160 -13.89 10.55 13.84
N ASN A 161 -14.03 9.68 12.87
CA ASN A 161 -14.99 9.75 11.75
C ASN A 161 -14.74 10.85 10.70
N ALA A 162 -13.69 11.66 10.80
CA ALA A 162 -13.41 12.72 9.81
C ALA A 162 -13.23 12.18 8.39
N LEU A 163 -12.64 10.98 8.23
CA LEU A 163 -12.42 10.32 6.94
C LEU A 163 -13.43 9.19 6.66
N TYR A 164 -14.49 9.08 7.47
CA TYR A 164 -15.47 8.02 7.30
C TYR A 164 -16.24 8.19 5.99
N GLY A 165 -16.17 7.17 5.14
CA GLY A 165 -16.80 7.19 3.81
C GLY A 165 -15.90 7.70 2.69
N ASP A 166 -14.80 8.38 2.97
CA ASP A 166 -13.82 8.77 1.95
C ASP A 166 -12.65 7.77 1.90
N SER A 167 -12.82 6.75 1.05
CA SER A 167 -11.81 5.72 0.85
C SER A 167 -10.55 6.23 0.15
N VAL A 168 -10.62 7.36 -0.53
CA VAL A 168 -9.49 7.97 -1.25
C VAL A 168 -8.58 8.68 -0.26
N LEU A 169 -9.13 9.54 0.60
CA LEU A 169 -8.36 10.22 1.65
C LEU A 169 -7.70 9.24 2.62
N MET A 170 -8.39 8.15 2.99
CA MET A 170 -7.80 7.09 3.82
C MET A 170 -6.55 6.46 3.21
N GLN A 171 -6.46 6.40 1.88
CA GLN A 171 -5.32 5.81 1.18
C GLN A 171 -4.12 6.74 1.11
N TYR A 172 -4.34 8.04 1.20
CA TYR A 172 -3.25 9.02 1.27
C TYR A 172 -2.44 8.91 2.56
N ALA A 173 -3.02 8.40 3.63
CA ALA A 173 -2.27 8.14 4.86
C ALA A 173 -1.08 7.17 4.64
N ASP A 174 -1.19 6.27 3.65
CA ASP A 174 -0.18 5.26 3.34
C ASP A 174 0.83 5.72 2.27
N LEU A 175 0.68 6.95 1.73
CA LEU A 175 1.45 7.44 0.58
C LEU A 175 2.96 7.32 0.76
N LEU A 176 3.46 7.64 1.94
CA LEU A 176 4.88 7.69 2.25
C LEU A 176 5.47 6.32 2.65
N THR A 177 4.64 5.41 3.13
CA THR A 177 5.08 4.07 3.58
C THR A 177 4.96 2.99 2.50
N VAL A 178 4.01 3.14 1.58
CA VAL A 178 3.77 2.15 0.51
C VAL A 178 5.00 1.90 -0.37
N PRO A 179 5.76 2.92 -0.82
CA PRO A 179 6.92 2.67 -1.67
C PRO A 179 7.97 1.76 -1.01
N ALA A 180 8.27 1.98 0.27
CA ALA A 180 9.19 1.15 1.04
C ALA A 180 8.68 -0.31 1.21
N ASN A 181 7.35 -0.50 1.32
CA ASN A 181 6.76 -1.84 1.38
C ASN A 181 6.74 -2.57 0.03
N LEU A 182 6.89 -1.85 -1.08
CA LEU A 182 6.95 -2.42 -2.42
C LEU A 182 8.38 -2.75 -2.88
N ALA A 183 9.38 -2.13 -2.25
CA ALA A 183 10.80 -2.23 -2.61
C ALA A 183 11.44 -3.59 -2.27
#